data_1e3ac8799ed95f705359dce689ff7416
#
_entry.id   1e3ac8799ed95f705359dce689ff7416
#
_cell.length_a   1.000
_cell.length_b   1.000
_cell.length_c   1.000
_cell.angle_alpha   90.00
_cell.angle_beta   90.00
_cell.angle_gamma   90.00
#
_symmetry.space_group_name_H-M   'P 1'
#
loop_
_entity.id
_entity.type
_entity.pdbx_description
1 polymer ?
#
loop_
_entity_poly.entity_id
_entity_poly.type
_entity_poly.pdbx_seq_one_letter_code
_entity_poly.pdbx_strand_id
1 'polypeptide(L)'
;MKRFLSIALMATSLAIITACTKDDSPNGNANLEHFTYTIQSNQWYTRGVYGSLGWQYYSQIDIPDITKDVMENGAVMIYIKQNDLFYPLPAITDEDGWVNTVQFNVYLGQVEIFVEDTDFQTVAPGAMTLKIVIFNKLKSLPAYLDIKDYKQVLSYTNK
;
A
#
# COMPACT_ATOMS: atom_id res chain seq x y z
N MET A 1 52.72 -26.16 -20.34
CA MET A 1 51.50 -26.49 -19.57
C MET A 1 51.12 -25.26 -18.75
N LYS A 2 50.16 -24.45 -19.22
CA LYS A 2 49.64 -23.27 -18.52
C LYS A 2 48.19 -23.60 -18.11
N ARG A 3 47.95 -23.74 -16.81
CA ARG A 3 46.62 -23.98 -16.20
C ARG A 3 45.93 -22.64 -16.08
N PHE A 4 44.84 -22.43 -16.85
CA PHE A 4 43.94 -21.29 -16.67
C PHE A 4 42.96 -21.61 -15.55
N LEU A 5 43.04 -20.83 -14.48
CA LEU A 5 42.13 -20.89 -13.35
C LEU A 5 40.94 -19.95 -13.66
N SER A 6 39.82 -20.54 -14.04
CA SER A 6 38.58 -19.80 -14.27
C SER A 6 37.92 -19.51 -12.92
N ILE A 7 37.94 -18.25 -12.49
CA ILE A 7 37.18 -17.76 -11.32
C ILE A 7 35.77 -17.48 -11.82
N ALA A 8 34.81 -18.32 -11.43
CA ALA A 8 33.38 -18.08 -11.61
C ALA A 8 32.93 -17.07 -10.54
N LEU A 9 32.65 -15.86 -10.99
CA LEU A 9 32.08 -14.80 -10.15
C LEU A 9 30.56 -15.08 -10.02
N MET A 10 30.15 -15.72 -8.92
CA MET A 10 28.73 -15.85 -8.57
C MET A 10 28.22 -14.47 -8.11
N ALA A 11 27.47 -13.81 -8.98
CA ALA A 11 26.68 -12.65 -8.61
C ALA A 11 25.47 -13.12 -7.80
N THR A 12 25.54 -13.06 -6.47
CA THR A 12 24.38 -13.22 -5.59
C THR A 12 23.51 -11.98 -5.73
N SER A 13 22.43 -12.09 -6.49
CA SER A 13 21.37 -11.08 -6.51
C SER A 13 20.67 -11.09 -5.15
N LEU A 14 20.96 -10.07 -4.34
CA LEU A 14 20.24 -9.81 -3.07
C LEU A 14 18.84 -9.33 -3.44
N ALA A 15 17.87 -10.25 -3.46
CA ALA A 15 16.46 -9.90 -3.53
C ALA A 15 16.10 -9.15 -2.24
N ILE A 16 15.92 -7.83 -2.33
CA ILE A 16 15.38 -7.02 -1.25
C ILE A 16 13.90 -7.40 -1.14
N ILE A 17 13.60 -8.34 -0.25
CA ILE A 17 12.23 -8.64 0.15
C ILE A 17 11.76 -7.45 0.98
N THR A 18 11.00 -6.54 0.40
CA THR A 18 10.26 -5.53 1.14
C THR A 18 9.20 -6.27 1.94
N ALA A 19 9.51 -6.61 3.18
CA ALA A 19 8.60 -7.30 4.05
C ALA A 19 7.44 -6.36 4.43
N CYS A 20 6.22 -6.80 4.13
CA CYS A 20 5.03 -6.28 4.78
C CYS A 20 5.14 -6.66 6.27
N THR A 21 5.30 -5.70 7.15
CA THR A 21 5.31 -5.98 8.59
C THR A 21 3.88 -5.89 9.10
N LYS A 22 3.35 -7.05 9.56
CA LYS A 22 2.12 -7.09 10.34
C LYS A 22 2.43 -6.48 11.70
N ASP A 23 1.70 -5.45 12.06
CA ASP A 23 1.84 -4.80 13.36
C ASP A 23 1.03 -5.63 14.38
N ASP A 24 1.64 -6.67 14.96
CA ASP A 24 1.02 -7.50 15.99
C ASP A 24 0.84 -6.69 17.28
N SER A 25 -0.37 -6.18 17.52
CA SER A 25 -0.75 -5.68 18.84
C SER A 25 -1.14 -6.86 19.72
N PRO A 26 -0.51 -7.09 20.88
CA PRO A 26 -0.77 -8.25 21.74
C PRO A 26 -2.18 -8.30 22.35
N ASN A 27 -3.00 -7.26 22.16
CA ASN A 27 -4.39 -7.15 22.60
C ASN A 27 -5.33 -6.75 21.46
N GLY A 28 -4.96 -7.01 20.20
CA GLY A 28 -5.74 -6.63 19.03
C GLY A 28 -7.11 -7.29 19.00
N ASN A 29 -8.12 -6.52 18.60
CA ASN A 29 -9.43 -7.03 18.30
C ASN A 29 -9.32 -8.04 17.15
N ALA A 30 -9.65 -9.31 17.38
CA ALA A 30 -9.54 -10.42 16.42
C ALA A 30 -10.27 -10.17 15.07
N ASN A 31 -11.08 -9.10 14.98
CA ASN A 31 -11.80 -8.71 13.77
C ASN A 31 -11.09 -7.61 12.97
N LEU A 32 -9.86 -7.24 13.34
CA LEU A 32 -9.14 -6.17 12.69
C LEU A 32 -7.65 -6.51 12.59
N GLU A 33 -7.12 -6.36 11.40
CA GLU A 33 -5.70 -6.54 11.10
C GLU A 33 -5.14 -5.26 10.47
N HIS A 34 -3.90 -4.90 10.77
CA HIS A 34 -3.28 -3.73 10.17
C HIS A 34 -1.82 -3.98 9.79
N PHE A 35 -1.42 -3.35 8.69
CA PHE A 35 -0.10 -3.50 8.08
C PHE A 35 0.49 -2.13 7.78
N THR A 36 1.80 -2.01 7.93
CA THR A 36 2.56 -0.88 7.39
C THR A 36 3.32 -1.36 6.15
N TYR A 37 3.16 -0.64 5.07
CA TYR A 37 3.86 -0.94 3.82
C TYR A 37 4.46 0.34 3.24
N THR A 38 5.67 0.24 2.69
CA THR A 38 6.28 1.35 1.97
C THR A 38 6.57 0.91 0.54
N ILE A 39 5.85 1.52 -0.41
CA ILE A 39 6.17 1.39 -1.83
C ILE A 39 7.43 2.22 -2.07
N GLN A 40 8.49 1.58 -2.57
CA GLN A 40 9.71 2.29 -2.93
C GLN A 40 9.56 2.95 -4.32
N SER A 41 10.33 3.99 -4.60
CA SER A 41 10.28 4.70 -5.89
C SER A 41 10.52 3.80 -7.12
N ASN A 42 11.23 2.69 -6.96
CA ASN A 42 11.49 1.71 -8.01
C ASN A 42 10.44 0.60 -8.13
N GLN A 43 9.37 0.65 -7.35
CA GLN A 43 8.26 -0.33 -7.36
C GLN A 43 7.02 0.18 -8.09
N TRP A 44 7.11 1.33 -8.73
CA TRP A 44 6.05 1.87 -9.56
C TRP A 44 6.13 1.36 -10.98
N TYR A 45 5.04 0.83 -11.47
CA TYR A 45 4.83 0.44 -12.85
C TYR A 45 3.90 1.45 -13.53
N THR A 46 3.83 1.43 -14.84
CA THR A 46 2.99 2.36 -15.61
C THR A 46 1.96 1.61 -16.45
N ARG A 47 0.80 2.23 -16.65
CA ARG A 47 -0.23 1.76 -17.59
C ARG A 47 -0.90 2.95 -18.26
N GLY A 48 -1.54 2.71 -19.42
CA GLY A 48 -2.15 3.73 -20.26
C GLY A 48 -1.22 4.22 -21.35
N VAL A 49 -1.65 5.26 -22.07
CA VAL A 49 -0.84 5.90 -23.13
C VAL A 49 -0.11 7.08 -22.50
N TYR A 50 1.21 7.10 -22.66
CA TYR A 50 2.08 8.15 -22.10
C TYR A 50 1.57 9.57 -22.43
N GLY A 51 1.44 10.40 -21.41
CA GLY A 51 1.01 11.80 -21.55
C GLY A 51 -0.45 12.00 -21.97
N SER A 52 -1.33 11.01 -21.75
CA SER A 52 -2.76 11.09 -22.06
C SER A 52 -3.63 10.82 -20.83
N LEU A 53 -4.91 11.16 -20.92
CA LEU A 53 -5.92 10.73 -19.95
C LEU A 53 -5.86 9.21 -19.74
N GLY A 54 -5.81 8.78 -18.47
CA GLY A 54 -5.69 7.36 -18.11
C GLY A 54 -4.25 6.84 -18.03
N TRP A 55 -3.23 7.70 -18.23
CA TRP A 55 -1.87 7.39 -17.80
C TRP A 55 -1.82 7.33 -16.28
N GLN A 56 -1.30 6.22 -15.75
CA GLN A 56 -1.24 5.98 -14.31
C GLN A 56 0.06 5.31 -13.92
N TYR A 57 0.56 5.65 -12.74
CA TYR A 57 1.50 4.81 -12.03
C TYR A 57 0.74 3.87 -11.10
N TYR A 58 1.15 2.61 -10.99
CA TYR A 58 0.55 1.66 -10.07
C TYR A 58 1.59 0.77 -9.41
N SER A 59 1.25 0.27 -8.24
CA SER A 59 2.01 -0.74 -7.50
C SER A 59 1.05 -1.75 -6.89
N GLN A 60 1.44 -3.02 -6.87
CA GLN A 60 0.66 -4.11 -6.31
C GLN A 60 1.30 -4.61 -5.02
N ILE A 61 0.47 -4.86 -4.02
CA ILE A 61 0.88 -5.31 -2.69
C ILE A 61 0.12 -6.59 -2.39
N ASP A 62 0.84 -7.69 -2.21
CA ASP A 62 0.25 -8.97 -1.83
C ASP A 62 -0.11 -8.94 -0.34
N ILE A 63 -1.39 -9.22 -0.03
CA ILE A 63 -1.94 -9.27 1.32
C ILE A 63 -2.89 -10.48 1.40
N PRO A 64 -2.37 -11.68 1.69
CA PRO A 64 -3.16 -12.92 1.72
C PRO A 64 -4.34 -12.89 2.70
N ASP A 65 -4.28 -12.00 3.71
CA ASP A 65 -5.34 -11.79 4.69
C ASP A 65 -6.61 -11.15 4.09
N ILE A 66 -6.54 -10.59 2.86
CA ILE A 66 -7.72 -10.17 2.11
C ILE A 66 -8.38 -11.41 1.51
N THR A 67 -9.15 -12.07 2.33
CA THR A 67 -9.86 -13.31 1.97
C THR A 67 -11.19 -13.02 1.28
N LYS A 68 -11.84 -14.06 0.76
CA LYS A 68 -13.19 -13.94 0.21
C LYS A 68 -14.20 -13.44 1.26
N ASP A 69 -14.06 -13.86 2.53
CA ASP A 69 -14.94 -13.40 3.61
C ASP A 69 -14.75 -11.89 3.88
N VAL A 70 -13.51 -11.39 3.82
CA VAL A 70 -13.22 -9.95 3.92
C VAL A 70 -13.87 -9.19 2.75
N MET A 71 -13.79 -9.71 1.54
CA MET A 71 -14.39 -9.08 0.36
C MET A 71 -15.93 -9.01 0.42
N GLU A 72 -16.57 -10.01 1.04
CA GLU A 72 -18.03 -10.10 1.14
C GLU A 72 -18.61 -9.42 2.39
N ASN A 73 -17.92 -9.50 3.53
CA ASN A 73 -18.44 -9.10 4.84
C ASN A 73 -17.61 -8.04 5.56
N GLY A 74 -16.39 -7.81 5.08
CA GLY A 74 -15.42 -6.90 5.67
C GLY A 74 -15.26 -5.59 4.91
N ALA A 75 -14.14 -4.92 5.20
CA ALA A 75 -13.66 -3.78 4.43
C ALA A 75 -12.14 -3.69 4.51
N VAL A 76 -11.55 -3.05 3.50
CA VAL A 76 -10.15 -2.65 3.51
C VAL A 76 -10.09 -1.14 3.46
N MET A 77 -9.41 -0.53 4.42
CA MET A 77 -9.11 0.90 4.43
C MET A 77 -7.62 1.09 4.27
N ILE A 78 -7.25 2.08 3.47
CA ILE A 78 -5.85 2.42 3.24
C ILE A 78 -5.65 3.89 3.56
N TYR A 79 -4.59 4.17 4.28
CA TYR A 79 -4.21 5.52 4.66
C TYR A 79 -2.80 5.81 4.15
N ILE A 80 -2.62 6.97 3.55
CA ILE A 80 -1.31 7.46 3.11
C ILE A 80 -0.70 8.36 4.18
N LYS A 81 0.60 8.20 4.45
CA LYS A 81 1.35 9.07 5.34
C LYS A 81 1.75 10.36 4.61
N GLN A 82 1.33 11.52 5.15
CA GLN A 82 1.75 12.85 4.70
C GLN A 82 2.07 13.69 5.94
N ASN A 83 3.25 14.29 6.00
CA ASN A 83 3.67 15.16 7.11
C ASN A 83 3.41 14.55 8.51
N ASP A 84 3.77 13.27 8.72
CA ASP A 84 3.55 12.49 9.94
C ASP A 84 2.09 12.22 10.33
N LEU A 85 1.14 12.56 9.48
CA LEU A 85 -0.27 12.22 9.61
C LEU A 85 -0.66 11.14 8.60
N PHE A 86 -1.75 10.42 8.90
CA PHE A 86 -2.31 9.43 8.01
C PHE A 86 -3.68 9.91 7.50
N TYR A 87 -3.82 9.98 6.18
CA TYR A 87 -5.05 10.39 5.49
C TYR A 87 -5.65 9.20 4.75
N PRO A 88 -6.98 9.01 4.83
CA PRO A 88 -7.62 7.91 4.12
C PRO A 88 -7.55 8.11 2.61
N LEU A 89 -7.36 7.00 1.87
CA LEU A 89 -7.50 7.00 0.42
C LEU A 89 -8.99 6.89 0.02
N PRO A 90 -9.40 7.50 -1.10
CA PRO A 90 -8.59 8.29 -2.03
C PRO A 90 -8.15 9.64 -1.43
N ALA A 91 -6.94 10.06 -1.73
CA ALA A 91 -6.37 11.31 -1.25
C ALA A 91 -5.72 12.10 -2.39
N ILE A 92 -5.71 13.42 -2.23
CA ILE A 92 -4.96 14.30 -3.09
C ILE A 92 -3.62 14.58 -2.41
N THR A 93 -2.53 14.45 -3.14
CA THR A 93 -1.19 14.80 -2.70
C THR A 93 -0.67 15.94 -3.57
N ASP A 94 0.01 16.89 -2.94
CA ASP A 94 0.71 17.96 -3.63
C ASP A 94 2.21 17.74 -3.36
N GLU A 95 2.91 17.24 -4.35
CA GLU A 95 4.36 17.09 -4.33
C GLU A 95 4.96 18.02 -5.38
N ASP A 96 5.79 18.97 -4.95
CA ASP A 96 6.50 19.91 -5.81
C ASP A 96 5.59 20.75 -6.73
N GLY A 97 4.37 21.06 -6.29
CA GLY A 97 3.39 21.83 -7.04
C GLY A 97 2.56 21.02 -8.04
N TRP A 98 2.65 19.69 -7.98
CA TRP A 98 1.87 18.77 -8.82
C TRP A 98 0.78 18.09 -8.01
N VAL A 99 -0.45 18.16 -8.53
CA VAL A 99 -1.62 17.58 -7.87
C VAL A 99 -1.83 16.15 -8.35
N ASN A 100 -1.54 15.20 -7.49
CA ASN A 100 -1.74 13.77 -7.74
C ASN A 100 -2.95 13.25 -6.97
N THR A 101 -3.75 12.41 -7.59
CA THR A 101 -4.80 11.65 -6.92
C THR A 101 -4.30 10.23 -6.67
N VAL A 102 -4.16 9.88 -5.39
CA VAL A 102 -3.79 8.52 -4.96
C VAL A 102 -5.05 7.74 -4.65
N GLN A 103 -5.22 6.59 -5.28
CA GLN A 103 -6.39 5.73 -5.19
C GLN A 103 -5.98 4.27 -4.98
N PHE A 104 -6.95 3.40 -4.73
CA PHE A 104 -6.68 1.97 -4.59
C PHE A 104 -7.82 1.11 -5.10
N ASN A 105 -7.47 -0.09 -5.54
CA ASN A 105 -8.38 -1.20 -5.79
C ASN A 105 -8.05 -2.35 -4.84
N VAL A 106 -9.08 -3.07 -4.42
CA VAL A 106 -8.94 -4.27 -3.59
C VAL A 106 -9.31 -5.50 -4.40
N TYR A 107 -8.42 -6.48 -4.38
CA TYR A 107 -8.62 -7.80 -5.00
C TYR A 107 -8.44 -8.89 -3.96
N LEU A 108 -8.84 -10.10 -4.28
CA LEU A 108 -8.59 -11.25 -3.42
C LEU A 108 -7.06 -11.45 -3.23
N GLY A 109 -6.61 -11.35 -1.98
CA GLY A 109 -5.19 -11.49 -1.64
C GLY A 109 -4.29 -10.33 -2.03
N GLN A 110 -4.81 -9.20 -2.53
CA GLN A 110 -3.99 -8.13 -3.07
C GLN A 110 -4.68 -6.76 -2.99
N VAL A 111 -3.88 -5.71 -2.86
CA VAL A 111 -4.28 -4.32 -3.15
C VAL A 111 -3.42 -3.75 -4.27
N GLU A 112 -4.03 -2.92 -5.10
CA GLU A 112 -3.34 -2.10 -6.08
C GLU A 112 -3.47 -0.64 -5.66
N ILE A 113 -2.36 0.04 -5.50
CA ILE A 113 -2.32 1.50 -5.33
C ILE A 113 -2.03 2.11 -6.67
N PHE A 114 -2.77 3.13 -7.05
CA PHE A 114 -2.49 3.83 -8.29
C PHE A 114 -2.58 5.34 -8.11
N VAL A 115 -1.76 6.03 -8.89
CA VAL A 115 -1.61 7.48 -8.88
C VAL A 115 -1.97 8.00 -10.26
N GLU A 116 -2.96 8.89 -10.28
CA GLU A 116 -3.33 9.66 -11.47
C GLU A 116 -2.84 11.09 -11.30
N ASP A 117 -2.10 11.54 -12.28
CA ASP A 117 -1.66 12.89 -12.38
C ASP A 117 -2.68 13.70 -13.22
N THR A 118 -3.16 14.81 -12.68
CA THR A 118 -4.20 15.63 -13.33
C THR A 118 -3.66 16.53 -14.44
N ASP A 119 -2.35 16.73 -14.50
CA ASP A 119 -1.70 17.60 -15.48
C ASP A 119 -0.83 16.85 -16.51
N PHE A 120 -0.98 15.53 -16.58
CA PHE A 120 -0.26 14.65 -17.52
C PHE A 120 1.26 14.61 -17.31
N GLN A 121 1.74 14.96 -16.13
CA GLN A 121 3.14 14.80 -15.79
C GLN A 121 3.46 13.31 -15.64
N THR A 122 4.60 12.95 -16.12
CA THR A 122 5.02 11.53 -16.18
C THR A 122 6.19 11.25 -15.23
N VAL A 123 6.22 11.98 -14.12
CA VAL A 123 7.20 11.76 -13.07
C VAL A 123 6.72 10.65 -12.15
N ALA A 124 7.53 9.63 -11.96
CA ALA A 124 7.20 8.53 -11.07
C ALA A 124 7.05 9.04 -9.62
N PRO A 125 6.04 8.56 -8.87
CA PRO A 125 5.91 8.91 -7.46
C PRO A 125 7.15 8.52 -6.67
N GLY A 126 7.47 9.30 -5.65
CA GLY A 126 8.48 8.98 -4.68
C GLY A 126 8.14 7.74 -3.83
N ALA A 127 8.89 7.49 -2.76
CA ALA A 127 8.54 6.45 -1.81
C ALA A 127 7.29 6.84 -1.03
N MET A 128 6.32 5.91 -0.93
CA MET A 128 5.02 6.15 -0.32
C MET A 128 4.77 5.18 0.83
N THR A 129 4.57 5.70 2.04
CA THR A 129 4.23 4.88 3.21
C THR A 129 2.73 4.82 3.43
N LEU A 130 2.22 3.60 3.56
CA LEU A 130 0.81 3.29 3.71
C LEU A 130 0.55 2.56 5.03
N LYS A 131 -0.62 2.78 5.61
CA LYS A 131 -1.26 1.92 6.59
C LYS A 131 -2.46 1.25 5.95
N ILE A 132 -2.47 -0.08 5.94
CA ILE A 132 -3.56 -0.88 5.40
C ILE A 132 -4.26 -1.54 6.58
N VAL A 133 -5.56 -1.36 6.69
CA VAL A 133 -6.38 -1.88 7.78
C VAL A 133 -7.48 -2.76 7.18
N ILE A 134 -7.55 -4.00 7.63
CA ILE A 134 -8.54 -4.98 7.23
C ILE A 134 -9.55 -5.15 8.38
N PHE A 135 -10.80 -4.87 8.10
CA PHE A 135 -11.92 -5.15 8.97
C PHE A 135 -12.56 -6.45 8.51
N ASN A 136 -12.40 -7.53 9.28
CA ASN A 136 -12.93 -8.84 8.90
C ASN A 136 -14.47 -8.90 8.86
N LYS A 137 -15.14 -8.10 9.71
CA LYS A 137 -16.61 -8.01 9.76
C LYS A 137 -17.06 -6.59 10.05
N LEU A 138 -17.59 -5.89 9.05
CA LEU A 138 -18.12 -4.53 9.23
C LEU A 138 -19.27 -4.44 10.24
N LYS A 139 -20.16 -5.43 10.27
CA LYS A 139 -21.31 -5.45 11.19
C LYS A 139 -20.92 -5.50 12.67
N SER A 140 -19.69 -5.87 12.99
CA SER A 140 -19.19 -5.92 14.37
C SER A 140 -18.55 -4.60 14.83
N LEU A 141 -18.40 -3.62 13.94
CA LEU A 141 -17.80 -2.34 14.27
C LEU A 141 -18.81 -1.48 15.07
N PRO A 142 -18.35 -0.77 16.10
CA PRO A 142 -19.21 0.16 16.83
C PRO A 142 -19.64 1.32 15.92
N ALA A 143 -20.89 1.74 16.06
CA ALA A 143 -21.45 2.82 15.24
C ALA A 143 -20.73 4.19 15.42
N TYR A 144 -19.98 4.36 16.51
CA TYR A 144 -19.22 5.59 16.78
C TYR A 144 -17.83 5.60 16.13
N LEU A 145 -17.39 4.48 15.54
CA LEU A 145 -16.06 4.40 14.93
C LEU A 145 -16.07 5.08 13.56
N ASP A 146 -15.39 6.21 13.45
CA ASP A 146 -15.11 6.81 12.15
C ASP A 146 -13.90 6.12 11.50
N ILE A 147 -14.18 5.25 10.52
CA ILE A 147 -13.12 4.53 9.79
C ILE A 147 -12.26 5.43 8.91
N LYS A 148 -12.62 6.70 8.69
CA LYS A 148 -11.81 7.69 8.00
C LYS A 148 -10.79 8.36 8.92
N ASP A 149 -11.02 8.34 10.23
CA ASP A 149 -10.08 8.83 11.22
C ASP A 149 -9.12 7.71 11.66
N TYR A 150 -7.91 7.71 11.09
CA TYR A 150 -6.92 6.70 11.42
C TYR A 150 -6.59 6.62 12.92
N LYS A 151 -6.61 7.75 13.67
CA LYS A 151 -6.35 7.74 15.12
C LYS A 151 -7.44 7.00 15.88
N GLN A 152 -8.71 7.16 15.50
CA GLN A 152 -9.81 6.41 16.08
C GLN A 152 -9.68 4.92 15.76
N VAL A 153 -9.38 4.58 14.50
CA VAL A 153 -9.13 3.20 14.08
C VAL A 153 -8.01 2.58 14.89
N LEU A 154 -6.86 3.24 15.00
CA LEU A 154 -5.72 2.76 15.79
C LEU A 154 -6.08 2.58 17.27
N SER A 155 -6.85 3.48 17.86
CA SER A 155 -7.31 3.35 19.26
C SER A 155 -8.25 2.17 19.48
N TYR A 156 -8.98 1.78 18.44
CA TYR A 156 -9.88 0.63 18.47
C TYR A 156 -9.12 -0.70 18.30
N THR A 157 -8.01 -0.71 17.57
CA THR A 157 -7.16 -1.89 17.40
C THR A 157 -6.44 -2.29 18.69
N ASN A 158 -6.15 -1.32 19.55
CA ASN A 158 -5.34 -1.50 20.77
C ASN A 158 -6.19 -1.82 22.02
N LYS A 159 -7.49 -2.07 21.89
CA LYS A 159 -8.39 -2.50 22.96
C LYS A 159 -8.62 -3.99 22.91
#